data_ab69dbb06937d8eae48eb136d5467348
#
_entry.id   ab69dbb06937d8eae48eb136d5467348
#
_cell.length_a   1.000
_cell.length_b   1.000
_cell.length_c   1.000
_cell.angle_alpha   90.00
_cell.angle_beta   90.00
_cell.angle_gamma   90.00
#
_symmetry.space_group_name_H-M   'P 1'
#
loop_
_entity.id
_entity.type
_entity.pdbx_description
1 polymer ?
#
loop_
_entity_poly.entity_id
_entity_poly.type
_entity_poly.pdbx_seq_one_letter_code
_entity_poly.pdbx_strand_id
1 'polypeptide(L)' 'MREGQIVRIIDGPLTGFRGEVKEVDEQTAKVAVQVFGRVTPMDLALRQIELVPENSN' A
#
# COMPACT_ATOMS: atom_id res chain seq x y z
N MET A 1 1.80 6.02 -9.27
CA MET A 1 1.29 4.85 -8.54
C MET A 1 0.05 4.34 -9.27
N ARG A 2 -0.06 3.06 -9.42
CA ARG A 2 -1.14 2.47 -10.20
C ARG A 2 -1.79 1.32 -9.49
N GLU A 3 -3.02 1.00 -9.91
CA GLU A 3 -3.69 -0.19 -9.44
C GLU A 3 -2.85 -1.42 -9.73
N GLY A 4 -2.84 -2.34 -8.80
CA GLY A 4 -2.10 -3.58 -8.92
C GLY A 4 -0.67 -3.55 -8.42
N GLN A 5 -0.14 -2.36 -8.16
CA GLN A 5 1.22 -2.26 -7.67
C GLN A 5 1.28 -2.59 -6.18
N ILE A 6 2.42 -3.11 -5.76
CA ILE A 6 2.64 -3.42 -4.34
C ILE A 6 3.30 -2.23 -3.69
N VAL A 7 2.80 -1.85 -2.53
CA VAL A 7 3.33 -0.74 -1.75
C VAL A 7 3.61 -1.21 -0.34
N ARG A 8 4.47 -0.46 0.35
CA ARG A 8 4.76 -0.70 1.75
C ARG A 8 4.36 0.54 2.53
N ILE A 9 3.77 0.35 3.68
CA ILE A 9 3.39 1.45 4.54
C ILE A 9 4.63 1.93 5.28
N ILE A 10 4.91 3.23 5.18
CA ILE A 10 6.12 3.81 5.76
C ILE A 10 5.83 4.77 6.90
N ASP A 11 4.57 4.97 7.23
CA ASP A 11 4.21 5.90 8.30
C ASP A 11 2.90 5.43 8.91
N GLY A 12 2.78 5.64 10.22
CA GLY A 12 1.58 5.28 10.94
C GLY A 12 1.73 3.96 11.68
N PRO A 13 0.63 3.51 12.29
CA PRO A 13 0.69 2.31 13.14
C PRO A 13 0.96 1.02 12.36
N LEU A 14 0.77 1.02 11.06
CA LEU A 14 0.97 -0.17 10.26
C LEU A 14 2.24 -0.11 9.43
N THR A 15 3.20 0.71 9.84
CA THR A 15 4.48 0.83 9.15
C THR A 15 5.12 -0.56 9.00
N GLY A 16 5.56 -0.85 7.79
CA GLY A 16 6.20 -2.13 7.50
C GLY A 16 5.30 -3.15 6.83
N PHE A 17 4.00 -2.98 6.94
CA PHE A 17 3.10 -3.88 6.23
C PHE A 17 3.03 -3.52 4.76
N ARG A 18 2.66 -4.48 3.94
CA ARG A 18 2.55 -4.31 2.50
C ARG A 18 1.13 -4.53 2.04
N GLY A 19 0.81 -3.97 0.90
CA GLY A 19 -0.49 -4.16 0.32
C GLY A 19 -0.48 -3.91 -1.17
N GLU A 20 -1.60 -4.18 -1.79
CA GLU A 20 -1.78 -3.99 -3.22
C GLU A 20 -2.70 -2.80 -3.44
N VAL A 21 -2.30 -1.89 -4.33
CA VAL A 21 -3.09 -0.70 -4.64
C VAL A 21 -4.32 -1.11 -5.43
N LYS A 22 -5.49 -0.72 -4.95
CA LYS A 22 -6.76 -1.01 -5.61
C LYS A 22 -7.32 0.20 -6.33
N GLU A 23 -7.14 1.39 -5.76
CA GLU A 23 -7.59 2.64 -6.37
C GLU A 23 -6.64 3.73 -5.96
N VAL A 24 -6.47 4.72 -6.82
CA VAL A 24 -5.59 5.85 -6.54
C VAL A 24 -6.35 7.14 -6.80
N ASP A 25 -6.32 8.04 -5.83
CA ASP A 25 -6.82 9.39 -5.98
C ASP A 25 -5.66 10.37 -5.99
N GLU A 26 -5.97 11.64 -5.97
CA GLU A 26 -4.94 12.66 -6.04
C GLU A 26 -4.01 12.64 -4.83
N GLN A 27 -4.54 12.35 -3.66
CA GLN A 27 -3.76 12.39 -2.43
C GLN A 27 -3.83 11.10 -1.63
N THR A 28 -4.66 10.17 -2.00
CA THR A 28 -4.84 8.94 -1.25
C THR A 28 -4.90 7.75 -2.18
N ALA A 29 -4.75 6.58 -1.61
CA ALA A 29 -4.90 5.34 -2.35
C ALA A 29 -5.66 4.35 -1.48
N LYS A 30 -6.51 3.56 -2.11
CA LYS A 30 -7.14 2.45 -1.43
C LYS A 30 -6.24 1.23 -1.62
N VAL A 31 -5.78 0.68 -0.52
CA VAL A 31 -4.79 -0.38 -0.53
C VAL A 31 -5.35 -1.58 0.23
N ALA A 32 -5.24 -2.75 -0.38
CA ALA A 32 -5.58 -3.99 0.30
C ALA A 32 -4.35 -4.45 1.06
N VAL A 33 -4.32 -4.17 2.34
CA VAL A 33 -3.15 -4.42 3.18
C VAL A 33 -3.26 -5.79 3.81
N GLN A 34 -2.18 -6.55 3.74
CA GLN A 34 -2.16 -7.88 4.34
C GLN A 34 -1.66 -7.77 5.76
N VAL A 35 -2.55 -7.99 6.72
CA VAL A 35 -2.24 -7.84 8.13
C VAL A 35 -2.64 -9.12 8.84
N PHE A 36 -1.67 -9.76 9.47
CA PHE A 36 -1.92 -10.98 10.25
C PHE A 36 -2.69 -12.05 9.49
N GLY A 37 -2.31 -12.26 8.24
CA GLY A 37 -2.95 -13.30 7.43
C GLY A 37 -4.29 -12.90 6.82
N ARG A 38 -4.69 -11.65 6.98
CA ARG A 38 -5.94 -11.15 6.42
C ARG A 38 -5.67 -10.00 5.48
N VAL A 39 -6.53 -9.87 4.49
CA VAL A 39 -6.48 -8.73 3.57
C VAL A 39 -7.52 -7.71 4.03
N THR A 40 -7.06 -6.52 4.36
CA THR A 40 -7.92 -5.46 4.87
C THR A 40 -7.81 -4.25 3.98
N PRO A 41 -8.92 -3.75 3.41
CA PRO A 41 -8.85 -2.54 2.60
C PRO A 41 -8.70 -1.31 3.50
N MET A 42 -7.80 -0.41 3.09
CA MET A 42 -7.54 0.80 3.85
C MET A 42 -7.32 1.97 2.91
N ASP A 43 -7.76 3.15 3.34
CA ASP A 43 -7.47 4.38 2.61
C ASP A 43 -6.24 5.00 3.26
N LEU A 44 -5.18 5.17 2.48
CA LEU A 44 -3.92 5.70 2.98
C LEU A 44 -3.50 6.91 2.17
N ALA A 45 -2.88 7.87 2.83
CA ALA A 45 -2.31 9.00 2.11
C ALA A 45 -1.13 8.50 1.28
N LEU A 46 -0.95 9.08 0.10
CA LEU A 46 0.14 8.65 -0.76
C LEU A 46 1.50 8.83 -0.10
N ARG A 47 1.62 9.83 0.78
CA ARG A 47 2.87 10.07 1.50
C ARG A 47 3.15 9.00 2.56
N GLN A 48 2.17 8.16 2.87
CA GLN A 48 2.34 7.12 3.89
C GLN A 48 2.76 5.79 3.30
N ILE A 49 2.87 5.72 1.99
CA ILE A 49 3.20 4.47 1.32
C ILE A 49 4.28 4.73 0.29
N GLU A 50 5.02 3.67 -0.03
CA GLU A 50 6.02 3.75 -1.08
C GLU A 50 5.92 2.50 -1.93
N LEU A 51 6.28 2.64 -3.20
CA LEU A 51 6.28 1.49 -4.10
C LEU A 51 7.39 0.53 -3.70
N VAL A 52 7.06 -0.74 -3.73
CA VAL A 52 8.04 -1.78 -3.51
C VAL A 52 8.52 -2.23 -4.88
N PRO A 53 9.83 -2.16 -5.17
CA PRO A 53 10.33 -2.56 -6.46
C PRO A 53 10.05 -4.03 -6.69
N GLU A 54 9.61 -4.33 -7.93
CA GLU A 54 9.32 -5.64 -8.23
C GLU A 54 10.49 -6.37 -8.50
N ASN A 55 11.14 -6.74 -8.34
CA ASN A 55 12.20 -7.34 -8.53
C ASN A 55 13.02 -7.36 -9.15
N SER A 56 13.44 -7.43 -9.15
CA SER A 56 14.05 -7.49 -9.71
C SER A 56 15.06 -8.08 -9.90
N ASN A 57 15.49 -8.55 -9.87
CA ASN A 57 16.52 -9.22 -10.11
C ASN A 57 17.30 -9.12 -10.22
#